data_0a0c5596389e8a9d4e709a172243f0f2
#
_entry.id   0a0c5596389e8a9d4e709a172243f0f2
#
_cell.length_a   1.000
_cell.length_b   1.000
_cell.length_c   1.000
_cell.angle_alpha   90.00
_cell.angle_beta   90.00
_cell.angle_gamma   90.00
#
_symmetry.space_group_name_H-M   'P 1'
#
loop_
_entity.id
_entity.type
_entity.pdbx_description
1 polymer ?
#
loop_
_entity_poly.entity_id
_entity_poly.type
_entity_poly.pdbx_seq_one_letter_code
_entity_poly.pdbx_strand_id
1 'polypeptide(L)'
;METQKINIQKKLLRRQIREKITCLDPDYCRQADQRIRQLILNWECFQKAETVFCFVGTEREIHTKPLIQAALDQGKRVAVPRCISKGIMEARQIRSLKELAFGSYGIEEPGNACRVIKPETISLALVPCLTCSSDGRRLGYGGGFYDRFLRSVPGPWAVLCRGHLMEEEIPREAHDLLMDAVIREEGVLELDFGPDRKKQRQFPDLQS
;
A
#
# COMPACT_ATOMS: atom_id res chain seq x y z
N MET A 1 -9.00 -14.52 23.90
CA MET A 1 -9.80 -15.41 23.02
C MET A 1 -10.20 -14.71 21.72
N GLU A 2 -10.69 -13.48 21.73
CA GLU A 2 -11.13 -12.75 20.52
C GLU A 2 -9.98 -12.46 19.53
N THR A 3 -8.86 -11.91 19.98
CA THR A 3 -7.66 -11.66 19.16
C THR A 3 -7.16 -12.93 18.46
N GLN A 4 -7.16 -14.07 19.15
CA GLN A 4 -6.73 -15.34 18.56
C GLN A 4 -7.69 -15.79 17.45
N LYS A 5 -9.00 -15.59 17.63
CA LYS A 5 -10.02 -15.86 16.61
C LYS A 5 -9.82 -15.00 15.37
N ILE A 6 -9.61 -13.68 15.55
CA ILE A 6 -9.34 -12.74 14.44
C ILE A 6 -8.09 -13.15 13.68
N ASN A 7 -7.00 -13.51 14.36
CA ASN A 7 -5.77 -13.94 13.71
C ASN A 7 -5.94 -15.22 12.87
N ILE A 8 -6.75 -16.16 13.34
CA ILE A 8 -7.11 -17.38 12.58
C ILE A 8 -7.91 -16.98 11.33
N GLN A 9 -8.92 -16.12 11.47
CA GLN A 9 -9.72 -15.63 10.35
C GLN A 9 -8.84 -14.90 9.30
N LYS A 10 -7.96 -14.00 9.74
CA LYS A 10 -6.99 -13.33 8.84
C LYS A 10 -6.10 -14.34 8.10
N LYS A 11 -5.64 -15.40 8.78
CA LYS A 11 -4.81 -16.45 8.16
C LYS A 11 -5.58 -17.23 7.10
N LEU A 12 -6.82 -17.59 7.38
CA LEU A 12 -7.70 -18.29 6.43
C LEU A 12 -7.99 -17.42 5.21
N LEU A 13 -8.37 -16.16 5.43
CA LEU A 13 -8.66 -15.23 4.35
C LEU A 13 -7.43 -15.00 3.46
N ARG A 14 -6.22 -14.83 4.03
CA ARG A 14 -4.98 -14.74 3.25
C ARG A 14 -4.76 -15.94 2.33
N ARG A 15 -5.08 -17.15 2.80
CA ARG A 15 -4.97 -18.36 1.98
C ARG A 15 -5.95 -18.33 0.82
N GLN A 16 -7.22 -18.02 1.08
CA GLN A 16 -8.27 -17.93 0.06
C GLN A 16 -7.93 -16.90 -1.01
N ILE A 17 -7.47 -15.71 -0.59
CA ILE A 17 -7.11 -14.66 -1.56
C ILE A 17 -5.88 -15.04 -2.39
N ARG A 18 -4.88 -15.71 -1.81
CA ARG A 18 -3.73 -16.20 -2.57
C ARG A 18 -4.14 -17.21 -3.64
N GLU A 19 -5.09 -18.08 -3.33
CA GLU A 19 -5.67 -19.02 -4.31
C GLU A 19 -6.42 -18.24 -5.40
N LYS A 20 -7.26 -17.24 -5.04
CA LYS A 20 -7.92 -16.35 -6.02
C LYS A 20 -6.91 -15.65 -6.94
N ILE A 21 -5.81 -15.11 -6.40
CA ILE A 21 -4.76 -14.43 -7.17
C ILE A 21 -4.17 -15.35 -8.25
N THR A 22 -3.96 -16.64 -7.95
CA THR A 22 -3.42 -17.60 -8.94
C THR A 22 -4.39 -17.92 -10.05
N CYS A 23 -5.68 -17.68 -9.86
CA CYS A 23 -6.74 -17.94 -10.83
C CYS A 23 -7.16 -16.68 -11.62
N LEU A 24 -6.58 -15.50 -11.33
CA LEU A 24 -6.90 -14.30 -12.08
C LEU A 24 -6.42 -14.41 -13.53
N ASP A 25 -7.28 -13.99 -14.44
CA ASP A 25 -6.92 -13.86 -15.85
C ASP A 25 -5.81 -12.80 -16.00
N PRO A 26 -4.68 -13.12 -16.67
CA PRO A 26 -3.60 -12.15 -16.91
C PRO A 26 -4.05 -10.93 -17.72
N ASP A 27 -5.01 -11.06 -18.63
CA ASP A 27 -5.55 -9.94 -19.40
C ASP A 27 -6.37 -9.01 -18.51
N TYR A 28 -7.22 -9.57 -17.66
CA TYR A 28 -7.91 -8.80 -16.61
C TYR A 28 -6.91 -8.04 -15.74
N CYS A 29 -5.86 -8.71 -15.25
CA CYS A 29 -4.86 -8.07 -14.39
C CYS A 29 -4.20 -6.87 -15.10
N ARG A 30 -3.81 -7.01 -16.36
CA ARG A 30 -3.20 -5.92 -17.13
C ARG A 30 -4.15 -4.75 -17.33
N GLN A 31 -5.41 -5.00 -17.65
CA GLN A 31 -6.44 -3.97 -17.85
C GLN A 31 -6.76 -3.25 -16.53
N ALA A 32 -6.96 -4.00 -15.45
CA ALA A 32 -7.20 -3.45 -14.13
C ALA A 32 -6.04 -2.55 -13.65
N ASP A 33 -4.79 -3.04 -13.77
CA ASP A 33 -3.60 -2.27 -13.38
C ASP A 33 -3.45 -0.98 -14.21
N GLN A 34 -3.72 -1.04 -15.52
CA GLN A 34 -3.71 0.13 -16.39
C GLN A 34 -4.79 1.13 -15.97
N ARG A 35 -5.99 0.66 -15.67
CA ARG A 35 -7.10 1.52 -15.26
C ARG A 35 -6.84 2.16 -13.90
N ILE A 36 -6.37 1.39 -12.92
CA ILE A 36 -5.96 1.89 -11.59
C ILE A 36 -4.91 2.99 -11.76
N ARG A 37 -3.88 2.77 -12.58
CA ARG A 37 -2.86 3.78 -12.88
C ARG A 37 -3.48 5.07 -13.44
N GLN A 38 -4.37 4.98 -14.42
CA GLN A 38 -5.04 6.15 -15.00
C GLN A 38 -5.85 6.93 -13.96
N LEU A 39 -6.58 6.22 -13.10
CA LEU A 39 -7.36 6.82 -12.02
C LEU A 39 -6.45 7.58 -11.05
N ILE A 40 -5.34 6.98 -10.64
CA ILE A 40 -4.38 7.62 -9.73
C ILE A 40 -3.77 8.88 -10.38
N LEU A 41 -3.34 8.79 -11.64
CA LEU A 41 -2.75 9.93 -12.35
C LEU A 41 -3.71 11.12 -12.49
N ASN A 42 -5.02 10.87 -12.54
CA ASN A 42 -6.05 11.92 -12.60
C ASN A 42 -6.63 12.30 -11.23
N TRP A 43 -6.24 11.61 -10.17
CA TRP A 43 -6.74 11.87 -8.83
C TRP A 43 -6.13 13.15 -8.25
N GLU A 44 -7.00 14.06 -7.77
CA GLU A 44 -6.58 15.37 -7.27
C GLU A 44 -5.53 15.26 -6.14
N CYS A 45 -5.71 14.29 -5.24
CA CYS A 45 -4.77 14.04 -4.15
C CYS A 45 -3.38 13.66 -4.67
N PHE A 46 -3.29 12.83 -5.73
CA PHE A 46 -2.02 12.50 -6.39
C PHE A 46 -1.43 13.72 -7.09
N GLN A 47 -2.25 14.50 -7.79
CA GLN A 47 -1.79 15.70 -8.50
C GLN A 47 -1.14 16.71 -7.54
N LYS A 48 -1.74 16.93 -6.37
CA LYS A 48 -1.24 17.85 -5.33
C LYS A 48 -0.05 17.29 -4.54
N ALA A 49 0.17 15.99 -4.56
CA ALA A 49 1.22 15.36 -3.77
C ALA A 49 2.61 15.71 -4.32
N GLU A 50 3.48 16.29 -3.49
CA GLU A 50 4.89 16.56 -3.81
C GLU A 50 5.77 15.32 -3.61
N THR A 51 5.53 14.58 -2.53
CA THR A 51 6.26 13.35 -2.18
C THR A 51 5.29 12.18 -2.15
N VAL A 52 5.43 11.27 -3.10
CA VAL A 52 4.61 10.06 -3.22
C VAL A 52 5.41 8.85 -2.75
N PHE A 53 4.91 8.16 -1.75
CA PHE A 53 5.40 6.83 -1.39
C PHE A 53 4.57 5.78 -2.14
N CYS A 54 5.25 4.87 -2.85
CA CYS A 54 4.59 3.82 -3.62
C CYS A 54 5.34 2.50 -3.46
N PHE A 55 4.61 1.41 -3.23
CA PHE A 55 5.22 0.07 -3.25
C PHE A 55 5.67 -0.31 -4.65
N VAL A 56 6.68 -1.16 -4.74
CA VAL A 56 7.11 -1.79 -5.99
C VAL A 56 6.42 -3.14 -6.08
N GLY A 57 5.43 -3.24 -6.96
CA GLY A 57 4.62 -4.44 -7.11
C GLY A 57 5.41 -5.64 -7.63
N THR A 58 5.17 -6.80 -7.05
CA THR A 58 5.65 -8.10 -7.52
C THR A 58 4.77 -8.62 -8.66
N GLU A 59 5.13 -9.75 -9.26
CA GLU A 59 4.34 -10.38 -10.35
C GLU A 59 2.87 -10.67 -9.96
N ARG A 60 2.61 -10.87 -8.67
CA ARG A 60 1.26 -11.17 -8.14
C ARG A 60 0.49 -9.95 -7.69
N GLU A 61 1.15 -8.81 -7.59
CA GLU A 61 0.58 -7.54 -7.16
C GLU A 61 0.26 -6.65 -8.37
N ILE A 62 -0.32 -5.49 -8.10
CA ILE A 62 -0.52 -4.45 -9.11
C ILE A 62 0.85 -3.97 -9.61
N HIS A 63 1.00 -3.90 -10.93
CA HIS A 63 2.23 -3.47 -11.58
C HIS A 63 2.40 -1.94 -11.47
N THR A 64 3.07 -1.50 -10.41
CA THR A 64 3.22 -0.08 -10.05
C THR A 64 4.38 0.63 -10.74
N LYS A 65 5.34 -0.06 -11.37
CA LYS A 65 6.48 0.59 -12.05
C LYS A 65 6.08 1.66 -13.08
N PRO A 66 5.05 1.45 -13.95
CA PRO A 66 4.61 2.51 -14.86
C PRO A 66 4.00 3.72 -14.14
N LEU A 67 3.38 3.54 -12.97
CA LEU A 67 2.90 4.64 -12.13
C LEU A 67 4.08 5.40 -11.50
N ILE A 68 5.06 4.66 -10.96
CA ILE A 68 6.29 5.22 -10.39
C ILE A 68 7.02 6.05 -11.46
N GLN A 69 7.17 5.52 -12.67
CA GLN A 69 7.81 6.26 -13.78
C GLN A 69 7.04 7.53 -14.11
N ALA A 70 5.71 7.46 -14.24
CA ALA A 70 4.89 8.64 -14.51
C ALA A 70 4.97 9.70 -13.40
N ALA A 71 5.09 9.29 -12.15
CA ALA A 71 5.32 10.23 -11.04
C ALA A 71 6.69 10.92 -11.12
N LEU A 72 7.74 10.17 -11.50
CA LEU A 72 9.07 10.71 -11.74
C LEU A 72 9.08 11.71 -12.91
N ASP A 73 8.42 11.36 -14.02
CA ASP A 73 8.30 12.20 -15.23
C ASP A 73 7.56 13.52 -14.94
N GLN A 74 6.64 13.51 -13.97
CA GLN A 74 5.95 14.72 -13.48
C GLN A 74 6.80 15.53 -12.47
N GLY A 75 8.04 15.13 -12.21
CA GLY A 75 8.94 15.82 -11.28
C GLY A 75 8.61 15.61 -9.81
N LYS A 76 7.74 14.65 -9.48
CA LYS A 76 7.42 14.34 -8.09
C LYS A 76 8.59 13.65 -7.39
N ARG A 77 8.73 13.88 -6.08
CA ARG A 77 9.63 13.10 -5.25
C ARG A 77 9.01 11.73 -4.99
N VAL A 78 9.62 10.69 -5.54
CA VAL A 78 9.13 9.31 -5.37
C VAL A 78 9.97 8.58 -4.34
N ALA A 79 9.31 8.03 -3.34
CA ALA A 79 9.89 7.17 -2.33
C ALA A 79 9.31 5.76 -2.46
N VAL A 80 10.14 4.75 -2.32
CA VAL A 80 9.76 3.34 -2.37
C VAL A 80 10.25 2.60 -1.11
N PRO A 81 9.58 1.51 -0.71
CA PRO A 81 9.95 0.78 0.49
C PRO A 81 11.28 0.06 0.34
N ARG A 82 12.03 -0.01 1.43
CA ARG A 82 13.16 -0.90 1.63
C ARG A 82 13.01 -1.63 2.94
N CYS A 83 13.10 -2.95 2.92
CA CYS A 83 13.09 -3.76 4.12
C CYS A 83 14.44 -3.66 4.85
N ILE A 84 14.40 -3.30 6.14
CA ILE A 84 15.61 -3.20 6.99
C ILE A 84 15.75 -4.44 7.86
N SER A 85 14.65 -4.85 8.48
CA SER A 85 14.57 -6.07 9.27
C SER A 85 13.12 -6.57 9.30
N LYS A 86 12.86 -7.67 9.99
CA LYS A 86 11.50 -8.23 10.07
C LYS A 86 10.49 -7.20 10.60
N GLY A 87 9.58 -6.80 9.72
CA GLY A 87 8.51 -5.85 10.02
C GLY A 87 8.94 -4.38 10.09
N ILE A 88 10.20 -4.06 9.79
CA ILE A 88 10.72 -2.70 9.76
C ILE A 88 11.13 -2.36 8.34
N MET A 89 10.62 -1.28 7.81
CA MET A 89 11.00 -0.72 6.52
C MET A 89 11.25 0.78 6.63
N GLU A 90 12.02 1.28 5.69
CA GLU A 90 12.22 2.71 5.48
C GLU A 90 11.80 3.11 4.06
N ALA A 91 11.48 4.37 3.86
CA ALA A 91 11.23 4.95 2.55
C ALA A 91 12.53 5.49 1.98
N ARG A 92 12.87 5.12 0.75
CA ARG A 92 14.03 5.67 0.04
C ARG A 92 13.62 6.33 -1.26
N GLN A 93 14.17 7.51 -1.50
CA GLN A 93 13.95 8.24 -2.74
C GLN A 93 14.66 7.55 -3.89
N ILE A 94 13.92 7.39 -4.99
CA ILE A 94 14.51 7.02 -6.28
C ILE A 94 14.31 8.17 -7.29
N ARG A 95 15.22 8.26 -8.23
CA ARG A 95 15.18 9.19 -9.38
C ARG A 95 14.98 8.46 -10.70
N SER A 96 15.15 7.14 -10.68
CA SER A 96 14.99 6.26 -11.84
C SER A 96 14.65 4.85 -11.36
N LEU A 97 13.86 4.12 -12.13
CA LEU A 97 13.61 2.69 -11.91
C LEU A 97 14.89 1.83 -11.97
N LYS A 98 15.96 2.35 -12.61
CA LYS A 98 17.27 1.68 -12.66
C LYS A 98 17.98 1.60 -11.30
N GLU A 99 17.54 2.35 -10.30
CA GLU A 99 18.06 2.31 -8.93
C GLU A 99 17.45 1.16 -8.10
N LEU A 100 16.49 0.43 -8.69
CA LEU A 100 15.88 -0.76 -8.08
C LEU A 100 16.71 -2.00 -8.44
N ALA A 101 16.92 -2.86 -7.45
CA ALA A 101 17.55 -4.17 -7.60
C ALA A 101 16.85 -5.17 -6.68
N PHE A 102 16.92 -6.47 -7.00
CA PHE A 102 16.36 -7.50 -6.15
C PHE A 102 17.03 -7.49 -4.77
N GLY A 103 16.23 -7.26 -3.76
CA GLY A 103 16.60 -7.22 -2.36
C GLY A 103 16.06 -8.40 -1.57
N SER A 104 15.84 -8.17 -0.29
CA SER A 104 15.24 -9.15 0.61
C SER A 104 13.85 -9.59 0.11
N TYR A 105 13.52 -10.84 0.30
CA TYR A 105 12.23 -11.44 -0.11
C TYR A 105 11.97 -11.51 -1.62
N GLY A 106 12.98 -11.31 -2.48
CA GLY A 106 12.81 -11.32 -3.94
C GLY A 106 12.02 -10.14 -4.50
N ILE A 107 11.88 -9.06 -3.71
CA ILE A 107 11.24 -7.81 -4.11
C ILE A 107 12.31 -6.84 -4.59
N GLU A 108 12.01 -6.08 -5.64
CA GLU A 108 12.91 -5.01 -6.08
C GLU A 108 12.86 -3.84 -5.09
N GLU A 109 14.03 -3.49 -4.58
CA GLU A 109 14.23 -2.47 -3.54
C GLU A 109 15.25 -1.43 -3.99
N PRO A 110 15.18 -0.19 -3.47
CA PRO A 110 16.17 0.84 -3.75
C PRO A 110 17.53 0.49 -3.14
N GLY A 111 18.61 0.83 -3.84
CA GLY A 111 19.98 0.61 -3.37
C GLY A 111 20.34 1.39 -2.11
N ASN A 112 21.49 1.03 -1.48
CA ASN A 112 21.98 1.71 -0.27
C ASN A 112 22.32 3.18 -0.50
N ALA A 113 22.69 3.56 -1.71
CA ALA A 113 22.99 4.94 -2.09
C ALA A 113 21.75 5.85 -2.18
N CYS A 114 20.56 5.26 -2.29
CA CYS A 114 19.31 6.01 -2.35
C CYS A 114 19.03 6.70 -1.00
N ARG A 115 18.71 7.98 -1.05
CA ARG A 115 18.47 8.81 0.14
C ARG A 115 17.25 8.31 0.93
N VAL A 116 17.39 8.17 2.24
CA VAL A 116 16.26 7.90 3.15
C VAL A 116 15.35 9.15 3.19
N ILE A 117 14.06 8.92 3.05
CA ILE A 117 13.01 9.93 3.18
C ILE A 117 12.34 9.77 4.53
N LYS A 118 12.22 10.87 5.26
CA LYS A 118 11.48 10.91 6.53
C LYS A 118 9.99 10.69 6.25
N PRO A 119 9.33 9.72 6.91
CA PRO A 119 7.90 9.44 6.69
C PRO A 119 7.01 10.68 6.84
N GLU A 120 7.39 11.62 7.72
CA GLU A 120 6.65 12.86 7.98
C GLU A 120 6.59 13.81 6.79
N THR A 121 7.45 13.60 5.77
CA THR A 121 7.47 14.41 4.54
C THR A 121 6.68 13.79 3.38
N ILE A 122 6.10 12.61 3.59
CA ILE A 122 5.29 11.92 2.58
C ILE A 122 3.91 12.53 2.53
N SER A 123 3.53 13.07 1.38
CA SER A 123 2.24 13.71 1.17
C SER A 123 1.16 12.78 0.61
N LEU A 124 1.54 11.60 0.11
CA LEU A 124 0.63 10.54 -0.30
C LEU A 124 1.32 9.18 -0.17
N ALA A 125 0.67 8.19 0.44
CA ALA A 125 1.13 6.81 0.46
C ALA A 125 0.19 5.89 -0.33
N LEU A 126 0.73 5.26 -1.37
CA LEU A 126 0.08 4.20 -2.14
C LEU A 126 0.57 2.85 -1.63
N VAL A 127 -0.33 2.03 -1.10
CA VAL A 127 0.04 0.81 -0.38
C VAL A 127 -0.58 -0.45 -0.96
N PRO A 128 0.12 -1.60 -0.87
CA PRO A 128 -0.38 -2.87 -1.37
C PRO A 128 -1.34 -3.54 -0.39
N CYS A 129 -2.09 -4.50 -0.89
CA CYS A 129 -2.85 -5.45 -0.08
C CYS A 129 -2.93 -6.82 -0.77
N LEU A 130 -3.33 -7.84 -0.03
CA LEU A 130 -3.91 -9.05 -0.60
C LEU A 130 -5.37 -8.80 -0.97
N THR A 131 -6.11 -8.14 -0.10
CA THR A 131 -7.49 -7.71 -0.30
C THR A 131 -7.79 -6.47 0.55
N CYS A 132 -8.81 -5.75 0.19
CA CYS A 132 -9.39 -4.66 0.98
C CYS A 132 -10.93 -4.68 0.86
N SER A 133 -11.59 -3.97 1.75
CA SER A 133 -13.03 -3.72 1.69
C SER A 133 -13.33 -2.26 1.36
N SER A 134 -14.55 -1.99 0.95
CA SER A 134 -14.99 -0.63 0.58
C SER A 134 -14.99 0.35 1.75
N ASP A 135 -14.95 -0.12 2.99
CA ASP A 135 -14.85 0.69 4.20
C ASP A 135 -13.39 1.00 4.63
N GLY A 136 -12.41 0.68 3.78
CA GLY A 136 -11.00 1.01 3.99
C GLY A 136 -10.21 0.01 4.83
N ARG A 137 -10.80 -1.14 5.22
CA ARG A 137 -10.04 -2.21 5.85
C ARG A 137 -9.11 -2.86 4.84
N ARG A 138 -7.92 -3.20 5.28
CA ARG A 138 -6.87 -3.77 4.43
C ARG A 138 -6.29 -5.03 5.05
N LEU A 139 -6.21 -6.10 4.28
CA LEU A 139 -5.47 -7.30 4.66
C LEU A 139 -4.16 -7.36 3.88
N GLY A 140 -3.05 -7.13 4.58
CA GLY A 140 -1.71 -7.29 4.03
C GLY A 140 -1.17 -8.72 4.20
N TYR A 141 0.09 -8.89 3.84
CA TYR A 141 0.78 -10.20 3.82
C TYR A 141 1.11 -10.77 5.21
N GLY A 142 0.91 -10.00 6.29
CA GLY A 142 1.08 -10.44 7.68
C GLY A 142 2.40 -10.02 8.33
N GLY A 143 3.28 -9.29 7.63
CA GLY A 143 4.54 -8.79 8.18
C GLY A 143 4.41 -7.53 9.05
N GLY A 144 3.28 -6.83 8.98
CA GLY A 144 3.00 -5.59 9.74
C GLY A 144 3.87 -4.39 9.34
N PHE A 145 4.58 -4.46 8.20
CA PHE A 145 5.47 -3.39 7.73
C PHE A 145 4.72 -2.07 7.52
N TYR A 146 3.63 -2.11 6.77
CA TYR A 146 2.86 -0.92 6.42
C TYR A 146 2.12 -0.34 7.63
N ASP A 147 1.53 -1.18 8.49
CA ASP A 147 0.79 -0.70 9.66
C ASP A 147 1.71 0.02 10.66
N ARG A 148 2.99 -0.37 10.75
CA ARG A 148 3.99 0.37 11.54
C ARG A 148 4.45 1.65 10.85
N PHE A 149 4.81 1.55 9.56
CA PHE A 149 5.36 2.66 8.79
C PHE A 149 4.37 3.83 8.64
N LEU A 150 3.12 3.53 8.28
CA LEU A 150 2.10 4.54 8.00
C LEU A 150 1.74 5.42 9.21
N ARG A 151 1.98 4.95 10.43
CA ARG A 151 1.74 5.76 11.64
C ARG A 151 2.51 7.08 11.65
N SER A 152 3.68 7.12 11.01
CA SER A 152 4.50 8.32 10.88
C SER A 152 4.25 9.09 9.58
N VAL A 153 3.34 8.65 8.71
CA VAL A 153 3.01 9.32 7.45
C VAL A 153 1.79 10.21 7.64
N PRO A 154 1.90 11.55 7.53
CA PRO A 154 0.79 12.48 7.76
C PRO A 154 -0.18 12.54 6.59
N GLY A 155 0.28 12.28 5.37
CA GLY A 155 -0.52 12.33 4.14
C GLY A 155 -1.58 11.24 4.10
N PRO A 156 -2.52 11.30 3.14
CA PRO A 156 -3.51 10.25 2.96
C PRO A 156 -2.87 8.94 2.54
N TRP A 157 -3.52 7.84 2.94
CA TRP A 157 -3.12 6.48 2.64
C TRP A 157 -4.15 5.83 1.71
N ALA A 158 -3.74 5.51 0.50
CA ALA A 158 -4.60 4.85 -0.47
C ALA A 158 -4.16 3.40 -0.70
N VAL A 159 -5.07 2.45 -0.51
CA VAL A 159 -4.82 1.06 -0.86
C VAL A 159 -5.19 0.82 -2.32
N LEU A 160 -4.32 0.09 -3.03
CA LEU A 160 -4.57 -0.34 -4.40
C LEU A 160 -5.00 -1.80 -4.38
N CYS A 161 -6.15 -2.10 -4.97
CA CYS A 161 -6.70 -3.45 -5.03
C CYS A 161 -7.40 -3.68 -6.37
N ARG A 162 -7.21 -4.84 -6.99
CA ARG A 162 -8.04 -5.25 -8.13
C ARG A 162 -9.42 -5.63 -7.62
N GLY A 163 -10.48 -5.20 -8.28
CA GLY A 163 -11.87 -5.38 -7.84
C GLY A 163 -12.23 -6.84 -7.55
N HIS A 164 -11.76 -7.78 -8.38
CA HIS A 164 -11.98 -9.23 -8.17
C HIS A 164 -11.36 -9.79 -6.87
N LEU A 165 -10.46 -9.05 -6.23
CA LEU A 165 -9.84 -9.45 -4.97
C LEU A 165 -10.47 -8.75 -3.77
N MET A 166 -11.43 -7.85 -3.97
CA MET A 166 -12.11 -7.19 -2.84
C MET A 166 -13.00 -8.16 -2.08
N GLU A 167 -13.13 -7.93 -0.79
CA GLU A 167 -14.01 -8.65 0.13
C GLU A 167 -14.95 -7.65 0.83
N GLU A 168 -16.18 -8.07 1.13
CA GLU A 168 -17.14 -7.22 1.83
C GLU A 168 -16.70 -6.96 3.26
N GLU A 169 -16.17 -8.00 3.93
CA GLU A 169 -15.72 -7.93 5.32
C GLU A 169 -14.30 -8.43 5.48
N ILE A 170 -13.49 -7.67 6.20
CA ILE A 170 -12.13 -8.06 6.56
C ILE A 170 -12.01 -8.09 8.09
N PRO A 171 -11.58 -9.22 8.68
CA PRO A 171 -11.33 -9.30 10.11
C PRO A 171 -10.31 -8.25 10.54
N ARG A 172 -10.65 -7.45 11.58
CA ARG A 172 -9.84 -6.31 12.01
C ARG A 172 -9.59 -6.35 13.51
N GLU A 173 -8.37 -6.01 13.89
CA GLU A 173 -7.97 -5.70 15.27
C GLU A 173 -7.89 -4.18 15.46
N ALA A 174 -7.92 -3.73 16.71
CA ALA A 174 -7.90 -2.30 17.03
C ALA A 174 -6.67 -1.56 16.48
N HIS A 175 -5.55 -2.26 16.31
CA HIS A 175 -4.30 -1.70 15.80
C HIS A 175 -4.18 -1.67 14.27
N ASP A 176 -5.08 -2.34 13.54
CA ASP A 176 -5.09 -2.29 12.08
C ASP A 176 -5.57 -0.91 11.59
N LEU A 177 -4.83 -0.35 10.65
CA LEU A 177 -5.13 0.97 10.11
C LEU A 177 -6.21 0.91 9.03
N LEU A 178 -7.11 1.89 9.03
CA LEU A 178 -8.04 2.11 7.94
C LEU A 178 -7.41 3.03 6.89
N MET A 179 -7.64 2.75 5.62
CA MET A 179 -7.13 3.54 4.50
C MET A 179 -8.04 4.74 4.23
N ASP A 180 -7.46 5.84 3.74
CA ASP A 180 -8.19 7.07 3.36
C ASP A 180 -8.89 6.94 2.03
N ALA A 181 -8.35 6.10 1.18
CA ALA A 181 -8.94 5.81 -0.11
C ALA A 181 -8.71 4.34 -0.48
N VAL A 182 -9.67 3.80 -1.22
CA VAL A 182 -9.59 2.51 -1.90
C VAL A 182 -9.62 2.79 -3.40
N ILE A 183 -8.58 2.35 -4.11
CA ILE A 183 -8.46 2.56 -5.55
C ILE A 183 -8.51 1.21 -6.25
N ARG A 184 -9.49 1.05 -7.10
CA ARG A 184 -9.72 -0.13 -7.93
C ARG A 184 -10.03 0.30 -9.38
N GLU A 185 -10.06 -0.62 -10.32
CA GLU A 185 -10.26 -0.29 -11.73
C GLU A 185 -11.58 0.43 -12.03
N GLU A 186 -12.61 0.28 -11.20
CA GLU A 186 -13.88 0.96 -11.36
C GLU A 186 -13.86 2.42 -10.87
N GLY A 187 -12.94 2.78 -9.95
CA GLY A 187 -12.86 4.14 -9.44
C GLY A 187 -12.02 4.32 -8.19
N VAL A 188 -11.97 5.56 -7.72
CA VAL A 188 -11.38 5.97 -6.45
C VAL A 188 -12.51 6.20 -5.46
N LEU A 189 -12.50 5.45 -4.37
CA LEU A 189 -13.40 5.63 -3.24
C LEU A 189 -12.63 6.34 -2.12
N GLU A 190 -12.90 7.63 -1.95
CA GLU A 190 -12.38 8.40 -0.82
C GLU A 190 -13.28 8.19 0.41
N LEU A 191 -12.64 8.01 1.57
CA LEU A 191 -13.32 7.69 2.83
C LEU A 191 -13.12 8.82 3.82
N ASP A 192 -14.22 9.38 4.32
CA ASP A 192 -14.19 10.39 5.38
C ASP A 192 -14.49 9.76 6.73
N PHE A 193 -13.48 9.68 7.57
CA PHE A 193 -13.60 9.18 8.94
C PHE A 193 -13.83 10.31 9.97
N GLY A 194 -14.00 11.55 9.52
CA GLY A 194 -14.23 12.69 10.41
C GLY A 194 -13.15 12.83 11.51
N PRO A 195 -13.54 13.30 12.71
CA PRO A 195 -12.59 13.53 13.82
C PRO A 195 -11.94 12.25 14.38
N ASP A 196 -12.51 11.07 14.16
CA ASP A 196 -11.95 9.81 14.64
C ASP A 196 -10.64 9.42 13.96
N ARG A 197 -10.35 9.99 12.79
CA ARG A 197 -9.09 9.79 12.09
C ARG A 197 -7.88 10.28 12.88
N LYS A 198 -8.00 11.40 13.60
CA LYS A 198 -6.92 11.91 14.45
C LYS A 198 -6.58 10.92 15.56
N LYS A 199 -7.55 10.17 16.08
CA LYS A 199 -7.35 9.13 17.10
C LYS A 199 -6.61 7.92 16.55
N GLN A 200 -6.85 7.50 15.29
CA GLN A 200 -6.14 6.38 14.67
C GLN A 200 -4.65 6.65 14.45
N ARG A 201 -4.26 7.91 14.29
CA ARG A 201 -2.86 8.34 14.12
C ARG A 201 -2.15 8.55 15.47
N GLN A 202 -2.87 8.55 16.60
CA GLN A 202 -2.37 8.87 17.96
C GLN A 202 -2.21 7.65 18.87
N PHE A 203 -2.11 6.41 18.34
CA PHE A 203 -1.80 5.28 19.22
C PHE A 203 -0.36 5.43 19.76
N PRO A 204 -0.17 5.33 21.09
CA PRO A 204 1.14 5.42 21.69
C PRO A 204 2.05 4.31 21.16
N ASP A 205 3.34 4.63 21.08
CA ASP A 205 4.40 3.70 20.72
C ASP A 205 4.26 2.38 21.47
N LEU A 206 4.06 1.29 20.72
CA LEU A 206 4.32 -0.03 21.23
C LEU A 206 5.84 -0.22 21.26
N GLN A 207 6.50 0.49 22.19
CA GLN A 207 7.82 0.15 22.66
C GLN A 207 7.64 -0.95 23.72
N SER A 208 7.84 -2.20 23.30
CA SER A 208 8.37 -3.30 24.14
C SER A 208 8.47 -4.56 23.28
#